data_89ed4d877d52240840fb7da9444da89c
#
_entry.id   89ed4d877d52240840fb7da9444da89c
#
_cell.length_a   1.000
_cell.length_b   1.000
_cell.length_c   1.000
_cell.angle_alpha   90.00
_cell.angle_beta   90.00
_cell.angle_gamma   90.00
#
_symmetry.space_group_name_H-M   'P 1'
#
loop_
_entity.id
_entity.type
_entity.pdbx_description
1 polymer ?
#
loop_
_entity_poly.entity_id
_entity_poly.type
_entity_poly.pdbx_seq_one_letter_code
_entity_poly.pdbx_strand_id
1 'polypeptide(L)' 'MKYIHIYSDTSYCESDSFKGTPNTIVLTDEQYEQLGKTLKFENGQLVEMTEEENA' A
#
# COMPACT_ATOMS: atom_id res chain seq x y z
N MET A 1 -1.23 -9.20 9.40
CA MET A 1 -0.71 -7.92 8.91
C MET A 1 0.09 -8.16 7.64
N LYS A 2 0.08 -7.20 6.75
CA LYS A 2 0.77 -7.30 5.47
C LYS A 2 1.93 -6.32 5.42
N TYR A 3 3.08 -6.78 4.98
CA TYR A 3 4.28 -5.95 4.81
C TYR A 3 4.44 -5.66 3.33
N ILE A 4 4.34 -4.40 2.95
CA ILE A 4 4.32 -3.98 1.55
C ILE A 4 5.58 -3.19 1.24
N HIS A 5 6.39 -3.72 0.35
CA HIS A 5 7.57 -3.01 -0.14
C HIS A 5 7.18 -2.22 -1.38
N ILE A 6 7.42 -0.92 -1.35
CA ILE A 6 6.95 0.01 -2.37
C ILE A 6 8.09 0.39 -3.30
N TYR A 7 7.94 0.08 -4.58
CA TYR A 7 8.91 0.48 -5.62
C TYR A 7 8.51 1.81 -6.25
N SER A 8 7.22 2.01 -6.48
CA SER A 8 6.68 3.25 -7.01
C SER A 8 5.20 3.33 -6.60
N ASP A 9 4.53 4.41 -6.94
CA ASP A 9 3.13 4.60 -6.59
C ASP A 9 2.22 3.48 -7.12
N THR A 10 2.62 2.85 -8.22
CA THR A 10 1.83 1.78 -8.84
C THR A 10 2.51 0.42 -8.79
N SER A 11 3.72 0.34 -8.24
CA SER A 11 4.49 -0.90 -8.20
C SER A 11 4.89 -1.23 -6.77
N TYR A 12 4.38 -2.32 -6.25
CA TYR A 12 4.68 -2.77 -4.89
C TYR A 12 4.50 -4.28 -4.79
N CYS A 13 5.10 -4.86 -3.76
CA CYS A 13 5.00 -6.29 -3.48
C CYS A 13 4.68 -6.50 -2.01
N GLU A 14 3.96 -7.58 -1.70
CA GLU A 14 3.66 -7.97 -0.33
C GLU A 14 4.42 -9.25 0.02
N SER A 15 5.09 -9.24 1.16
CA SER A 15 5.76 -10.44 1.68
C SER A 15 6.19 -10.19 3.11
N ASP A 16 6.11 -11.23 3.94
CA ASP A 16 6.60 -11.17 5.32
C ASP A 16 8.11 -10.94 5.37
N SER A 17 8.83 -11.27 4.30
CA SER A 17 10.28 -11.07 4.25
C SER A 17 10.68 -9.61 4.23
N PHE A 18 9.75 -8.71 3.94
CA PHE A 18 10.02 -7.27 3.94
C PHE A 18 9.96 -6.63 5.34
N LYS A 19 9.60 -7.39 6.36
CA LYS A 19 9.51 -6.87 7.72
C LYS A 19 10.85 -6.23 8.13
N GLY A 20 10.79 -4.95 8.52
CA GLY A 20 11.97 -4.22 8.96
C GLY A 20 12.86 -3.70 7.85
N THR A 21 12.49 -3.87 6.58
CA THR A 21 13.28 -3.34 5.46
C THR A 21 12.86 -1.91 5.14
N PRO A 22 13.76 -1.11 4.48
CA PRO A 22 13.41 0.24 4.06
C PRO A 22 12.28 0.23 3.02
N ASN A 23 11.56 1.34 2.92
CA ASN A 23 10.48 1.52 1.94
C ASN A 23 9.36 0.47 2.09
N THR A 24 9.17 -0.02 3.30
CA THR A 24 8.14 -1.01 3.60
C THR A 24 7.17 -0.43 4.62
N ILE A 25 5.88 -0.58 4.34
CA ILE A 25 4.85 -0.17 5.28
C ILE A 25 4.03 -1.38 5.69
N VAL A 26 3.37 -1.27 6.84
CA VAL A 26 2.56 -2.34 7.39
C VAL A 26 1.09 -1.98 7.24
N LEU A 27 0.31 -2.87 6.66
CA LEU A 27 -1.13 -2.68 6.49
C LEU A 27 -1.87 -3.80 7.22
N THR A 28 -3.09 -3.48 7.66
CA THR A 28 -4.00 -4.53 8.10
C THR A 28 -4.54 -5.27 6.88
N ASP A 29 -5.12 -6.45 7.10
CA ASP A 29 -5.71 -7.20 5.99
C ASP A 29 -6.80 -6.39 5.29
N GLU A 30 -7.59 -5.64 6.06
CA GLU A 30 -8.63 -4.78 5.50
C GLU A 30 -8.05 -3.67 4.64
N GLN A 31 -6.98 -3.03 5.10
CA GLN A 31 -6.31 -2.00 4.32
C GLN A 31 -5.73 -2.57 3.04
N TYR A 32 -5.15 -3.76 3.12
CA TYR A 32 -4.58 -4.40 1.95
C TYR A 32 -5.66 -4.69 0.90
N GLU A 33 -6.83 -5.13 1.33
CA GLU A 33 -7.95 -5.38 0.42
C GLU A 33 -8.45 -4.12 -0.26
N GLN A 34 -8.30 -2.96 0.38
CA GLN A 34 -8.75 -1.70 -0.18
C GLN A 34 -7.76 -1.06 -1.15
N LEU A 35 -6.55 -1.62 -1.25
CA LEU A 35 -5.58 -1.12 -2.23
C LEU A 35 -6.14 -1.28 -3.64
N GLY A 36 -6.10 -0.20 -4.41
CA GLY A 36 -6.69 -0.17 -5.74
C GLY A 36 -8.18 0.09 -5.76
N LYS A 37 -8.81 0.18 -4.59
CA LYS A 37 -10.25 0.48 -4.45
C LYS A 37 -10.46 1.85 -3.83
N THR A 38 -10.16 1.97 -2.54
CA THR A 38 -10.29 3.23 -1.80
C THR A 38 -8.95 3.77 -1.32
N LEU A 39 -7.90 2.96 -1.37
CA LEU A 39 -6.57 3.33 -0.91
C LEU A 39 -5.55 3.16 -2.03
N LYS A 40 -4.52 4.00 -1.99
CA LYS A 40 -3.41 3.94 -2.94
C LYS A 40 -2.12 4.35 -2.23
N PHE A 41 -1.00 4.18 -2.89
CA PHE A 41 0.29 4.67 -2.40
C PHE A 41 0.66 5.95 -3.14
N GLU A 42 1.22 6.89 -2.40
CA GLU A 42 1.73 8.14 -2.95
C GLU A 42 3.00 8.51 -2.19
N ASN A 43 4.11 8.63 -2.91
CA ASN A 43 5.41 8.97 -2.33
C ASN A 43 5.81 8.01 -1.20
N GLY A 44 5.49 6.74 -1.35
CA GLY A 44 5.81 5.73 -0.35
C GLY A 44 4.89 5.71 0.85
N GLN A 45 3.76 6.39 0.78
CA GLN A 45 2.81 6.47 1.88
C GLN A 45 1.44 5.98 1.44
N LEU A 46 0.66 5.46 2.39
CA LEU A 46 -0.71 5.06 2.13
C LEU A 46 -1.62 6.27 2.26
N VAL A 47 -2.39 6.56 1.21
CA VAL A 47 -3.34 7.66 1.20
C VAL A 47 -4.70 7.19 0.70
N GLU A 48 -5.74 7.92 1.03
CA GLU A 48 -7.08 7.62 0.54
C GLU A 48 -7.24 8.19 -0.87
N MET A 49 -7.94 7.44 -1.72
CA MET A 49 -8.27 7.93 -3.05
C MET A 49 -9.35 9.01 -2.96
N THR A 50 -9.30 9.98 -3.87
CA THR A 50 -10.36 10.98 -3.99
C THR A 50 -11.59 10.32 -4.61
N GLU A 51 -12.73 11.02 -4.56
CA GLU A 51 -13.96 10.52 -5.15
C GLU A 51 -13.79 10.25 -6.65
N GLU A 52 -13.05 11.11 -7.34
CA GLU A 52 -12.79 10.95 -8.76
C GLU A 52 -11.97 9.68 -9.04
N GLU A 53 -10.98 9.41 -8.21
CA GLU A 53 -10.14 8.23 -8.38
C GLU A 53 -10.87 6.94 -8.02
N ASN A 54 -11.80 7.02 -7.09
CA ASN A 54 -12.55 5.86 -6.62
C ASN A 54 -13.79 5.56 -7.47
N ALA A 55 -14.16 6.45 -8.33
CA ALA A 55 -15.38 6.32 -9.14
C ALA A 55 -15.25 5.27 -10.26
#